data_ee279830f92e5fff51a3e076bc4d9897
#
_entry.id   ee279830f92e5fff51a3e076bc4d9897
#
_cell.length_a   1.000
_cell.length_b   1.000
_cell.length_c   1.000
_cell.angle_alpha   90.00
_cell.angle_beta   90.00
_cell.angle_gamma   90.00
#
_symmetry.space_group_name_H-M   'P 1'
#
loop_
_entity.id
_entity.type
_entity.pdbx_description
1 polymer ?
#
loop_
_entity_poly.entity_id
_entity_poly.type
_entity_poly.pdbx_seq_one_letter_code
_entity_poly.pdbx_strand_id
1 'polypeptide(L)'
;NANVDNVISPTYKELGDDVEALHAALGTLSEKEISQKNVDDACAAFLKAREQWERSEAFLMGPASDFSIDPHIDSWPLNRTALHAYFGNPTAEIKDESILGFHALEFILFRNGKPRKVAEFQGNDTYPNFTDIKGSDELKYAEAVIKDLLNHVYELEVAWNPTNATRLAAVKAAKLKYQTE
;
A
#
# COMPACT_ATOMS: atom_id res chain seq x y z
N ASN A 1 0.57 -14.63 -25.99
CA ASN A 1 0.15 -15.85 -25.30
C ASN A 1 -1.22 -15.60 -24.67
N ALA A 2 -2.25 -16.38 -25.09
CA ALA A 2 -3.65 -16.16 -24.68
C ALA A 2 -3.84 -16.07 -23.15
N ASN A 3 -3.08 -16.81 -22.38
CA ASN A 3 -3.15 -16.76 -20.91
C ASN A 3 -2.60 -15.45 -20.34
N VAL A 4 -1.51 -14.94 -20.89
CA VAL A 4 -0.96 -13.63 -20.50
C VAL A 4 -1.92 -12.52 -20.88
N ASP A 5 -2.44 -12.54 -22.11
CA ASP A 5 -3.25 -11.45 -22.64
C ASP A 5 -4.67 -11.40 -22.04
N ASN A 6 -5.24 -12.57 -21.72
CA ASN A 6 -6.64 -12.67 -21.29
C ASN A 6 -6.82 -12.80 -19.77
N VAL A 7 -5.78 -13.13 -19.02
CA VAL A 7 -5.89 -13.37 -17.56
C VAL A 7 -4.85 -12.57 -16.80
N ILE A 8 -3.56 -12.76 -17.05
CA ILE A 8 -2.49 -12.20 -16.24
C ILE A 8 -2.44 -10.67 -16.36
N SER A 9 -2.35 -10.14 -17.58
CA SER A 9 -2.27 -8.69 -17.81
C SER A 9 -3.50 -7.94 -17.31
N PRO A 10 -4.74 -8.40 -17.57
CA PRO A 10 -5.93 -7.78 -16.99
C PRO A 10 -5.96 -7.81 -15.46
N THR A 11 -5.51 -8.91 -14.83
CA THR A 11 -5.47 -9.01 -13.36
C THR A 11 -4.54 -7.96 -12.75
N TYR A 12 -3.34 -7.79 -13.28
CA TYR A 12 -2.40 -6.78 -12.78
C TYR A 12 -2.82 -5.36 -13.12
N LYS A 13 -3.50 -5.13 -14.26
CA LYS A 13 -4.10 -3.83 -14.56
C LYS A 13 -5.18 -3.46 -13.54
N GLU A 14 -6.05 -4.40 -13.23
CA GLU A 14 -7.13 -4.21 -12.24
C GLU A 14 -6.56 -3.97 -10.83
N LEU A 15 -5.49 -4.70 -10.46
CA LEU A 15 -4.76 -4.46 -9.23
C LEU A 15 -4.20 -3.03 -9.18
N GLY A 16 -3.57 -2.55 -10.24
CA GLY A 16 -3.07 -1.18 -10.34
C GLY A 16 -4.18 -0.15 -10.18
N ASP A 17 -5.32 -0.34 -10.85
CA ASP A 17 -6.48 0.55 -10.75
C ASP A 17 -7.06 0.55 -9.32
N ASP A 18 -7.14 -0.60 -8.65
CA ASP A 18 -7.66 -0.73 -7.30
C ASP A 18 -6.71 -0.12 -6.25
N VAL A 19 -5.40 -0.25 -6.43
CA VAL A 19 -4.41 0.41 -5.56
C VAL A 19 -4.41 1.93 -5.77
N GLU A 20 -4.62 2.42 -6.98
CA GLU A 20 -4.86 3.85 -7.23
C GLU A 20 -6.09 4.37 -6.50
N ALA A 21 -7.20 3.62 -6.53
CA ALA A 21 -8.41 3.97 -5.82
C ALA A 21 -8.19 4.00 -4.29
N LEU A 22 -7.41 3.07 -3.76
CA LEU A 22 -6.99 3.07 -2.36
C LEU A 22 -6.14 4.30 -2.03
N HIS A 23 -5.19 4.65 -2.88
CA HIS A 23 -4.39 5.87 -2.69
C HIS A 23 -5.27 7.13 -2.64
N ALA A 24 -6.23 7.26 -3.57
CA ALA A 24 -7.18 8.37 -3.57
C ALA A 24 -8.03 8.41 -2.29
N ALA A 25 -8.52 7.25 -1.82
CA ALA A 25 -9.30 7.15 -0.59
C ALA A 25 -8.48 7.52 0.66
N LEU A 26 -7.22 7.08 0.75
CA LEU A 26 -6.30 7.47 1.83
C LEU A 26 -6.02 8.98 1.81
N GLY A 27 -5.94 9.59 0.62
CA GLY A 27 -5.75 11.03 0.46
C GLY A 27 -6.89 11.89 1.00
N THR A 28 -8.09 11.32 1.21
CA THR A 28 -9.21 12.00 1.87
C THR A 28 -9.10 12.01 3.40
N LEU A 29 -8.19 11.22 3.98
CA LEU A 29 -8.00 11.10 5.42
C LEU A 29 -7.00 12.15 5.90
N SER A 30 -7.46 13.36 6.15
CA SER A 30 -6.67 14.37 6.86
C SER A 30 -7.11 14.44 8.32
N GLU A 31 -6.15 14.64 9.22
CA GLU A 31 -6.42 14.75 10.66
C GLU A 31 -7.52 15.77 11.00
N LYS A 32 -7.59 16.87 10.22
CA LYS A 32 -8.53 17.97 10.45
C LYS A 32 -9.96 17.68 9.98
N GLU A 33 -10.10 16.80 8.99
CA GLU A 33 -11.36 16.56 8.29
C GLU A 33 -11.73 15.07 8.22
N ILE A 34 -11.11 14.25 9.07
CA ILE A 34 -11.37 12.83 9.08
C ILE A 34 -12.82 12.53 9.45
N SER A 35 -13.50 11.75 8.62
CA SER A 35 -14.86 11.27 8.86
C SER A 35 -14.90 9.76 8.88
N GLN A 36 -15.87 9.17 9.60
CA GLN A 36 -16.06 7.73 9.61
C GLN A 36 -16.36 7.19 8.21
N LYS A 37 -17.13 7.94 7.41
CA LYS A 37 -17.38 7.57 6.02
C LYS A 37 -16.10 7.44 5.21
N ASN A 38 -15.16 8.37 5.33
CA ASN A 38 -13.90 8.34 4.60
C ASN A 38 -13.01 7.18 5.07
N VAL A 39 -12.98 6.88 6.36
CA VAL A 39 -12.29 5.70 6.88
C VAL A 39 -12.91 4.42 6.33
N ASP A 40 -14.22 4.30 6.36
CA ASP A 40 -14.94 3.13 5.84
C ASP A 40 -14.72 2.96 4.33
N ASP A 41 -14.73 4.05 3.56
CA ASP A 41 -14.45 4.05 2.12
C ASP A 41 -12.99 3.61 1.82
N ALA A 42 -12.02 4.06 2.61
CA ALA A 42 -10.63 3.62 2.49
C ALA A 42 -10.48 2.13 2.84
N CYS A 43 -11.17 1.65 3.87
CA CYS A 43 -11.20 0.23 4.21
C CYS A 43 -11.81 -0.63 3.09
N ALA A 44 -12.89 -0.17 2.47
CA ALA A 44 -13.52 -0.87 1.34
C ALA A 44 -12.58 -0.92 0.12
N ALA A 45 -11.89 0.18 -0.18
CA ALA A 45 -10.89 0.23 -1.24
C ALA A 45 -9.69 -0.69 -0.95
N PHE A 46 -9.24 -0.76 0.29
CA PHE A 46 -8.21 -1.69 0.74
C PHE A 46 -8.61 -3.15 0.47
N LEU A 47 -9.80 -3.56 0.91
CA LEU A 47 -10.29 -4.92 0.74
C LEU A 47 -10.39 -5.31 -0.73
N LYS A 48 -10.82 -4.40 -1.58
CA LYS A 48 -10.90 -4.62 -3.04
C LYS A 48 -9.51 -4.81 -3.65
N ALA A 49 -8.54 -3.97 -3.31
CA ALA A 49 -7.16 -4.09 -3.78
C ALA A 49 -6.51 -5.39 -3.28
N ARG A 50 -6.71 -5.74 -2.01
CA ARG A 50 -6.22 -6.98 -1.40
C ARG A 50 -6.77 -8.22 -2.10
N GLU A 51 -8.05 -8.24 -2.43
CA GLU A 51 -8.67 -9.33 -3.18
C GLU A 51 -8.02 -9.52 -4.55
N GLN A 52 -7.72 -8.45 -5.27
CA GLN A 52 -7.01 -8.52 -6.55
C GLN A 52 -5.59 -9.05 -6.41
N TRP A 53 -4.87 -8.63 -5.36
CA TRP A 53 -3.55 -9.19 -5.06
C TRP A 53 -3.62 -10.69 -4.81
N GLU A 54 -4.54 -11.14 -3.99
CA GLU A 54 -4.74 -12.58 -3.71
C GLU A 54 -5.07 -13.38 -4.99
N ARG A 55 -5.87 -12.82 -5.90
CA ARG A 55 -6.11 -13.43 -7.21
C ARG A 55 -4.85 -13.55 -8.05
N SER A 56 -3.92 -12.61 -7.92
CA SER A 56 -2.65 -12.62 -8.65
C SER A 56 -1.64 -13.64 -8.11
N GLU A 57 -1.84 -14.18 -6.93
CA GLU A 57 -0.91 -15.16 -6.31
C GLU A 57 -0.67 -16.39 -7.19
N ALA A 58 -1.64 -16.79 -8.01
CA ALA A 58 -1.48 -17.85 -8.98
C ALA A 58 -0.41 -17.55 -10.05
N PHE A 59 0.02 -16.30 -10.18
CA PHE A 59 0.95 -15.80 -11.20
C PHE A 59 2.23 -15.20 -10.62
N LEU A 60 2.55 -15.46 -9.35
CA LEU A 60 3.75 -14.94 -8.66
C LEU A 60 5.08 -15.48 -9.20
N MET A 61 5.05 -16.28 -10.25
CA MET A 61 6.26 -16.70 -10.97
C MET A 61 6.70 -15.62 -11.98
N GLY A 62 7.99 -15.58 -12.29
CA GLY A 62 8.53 -14.62 -13.24
C GLY A 62 8.76 -13.23 -12.61
N PRO A 63 8.20 -12.14 -13.16
CA PRO A 63 8.54 -10.78 -12.75
C PRO A 63 8.43 -10.49 -11.25
N ALA A 64 7.45 -11.05 -10.56
CA ALA A 64 7.29 -10.86 -9.12
C ALA A 64 8.48 -11.42 -8.32
N SER A 65 8.94 -12.62 -8.70
CA SER A 65 10.09 -13.27 -8.10
C SER A 65 11.42 -12.64 -8.57
N ASP A 66 11.53 -12.35 -9.87
CA ASP A 66 12.77 -11.88 -10.49
C ASP A 66 13.19 -10.49 -10.00
N PHE A 67 12.22 -9.63 -9.65
CA PHE A 67 12.48 -8.25 -9.20
C PHE A 67 12.37 -8.06 -7.69
N SER A 68 12.20 -9.13 -6.92
CA SER A 68 12.03 -9.04 -5.45
C SER A 68 10.92 -8.07 -5.01
N ILE A 69 9.83 -8.02 -5.77
CA ILE A 69 8.73 -7.06 -5.55
C ILE A 69 7.81 -7.53 -4.42
N ASP A 70 7.67 -8.83 -4.25
CA ASP A 70 6.75 -9.42 -3.27
C ASP A 70 6.91 -8.88 -1.84
N PRO A 71 8.13 -8.72 -1.28
CA PRO A 71 8.30 -8.16 0.06
C PRO A 71 7.80 -6.71 0.22
N HIS A 72 7.78 -5.91 -0.86
CA HIS A 72 7.22 -4.56 -0.85
C HIS A 72 5.69 -4.55 -0.86
N ILE A 73 5.06 -5.61 -1.36
CA ILE A 73 3.61 -5.70 -1.49
C ILE A 73 2.99 -6.47 -0.33
N ASP A 74 3.57 -7.62 0.04
CA ASP A 74 2.95 -8.56 0.97
C ASP A 74 3.94 -9.08 2.05
N SER A 75 4.72 -8.17 2.64
CA SER A 75 5.58 -8.52 3.77
C SER A 75 4.76 -8.96 4.98
N TRP A 76 5.09 -10.14 5.53
CA TRP A 76 4.43 -10.72 6.70
C TRP A 76 5.42 -11.45 7.60
N PRO A 77 5.28 -11.37 8.95
CA PRO A 77 4.36 -10.48 9.68
C PRO A 77 4.83 -9.02 9.66
N LEU A 78 3.90 -8.08 9.90
CA LEU A 78 4.25 -6.67 10.11
C LEU A 78 5.18 -6.55 11.33
N ASN A 79 6.34 -5.94 11.14
CA ASN A 79 7.30 -5.72 12.21
C ASN A 79 6.89 -4.52 13.08
N ARG A 80 6.09 -4.75 14.10
CA ARG A 80 5.54 -3.71 14.97
C ARG A 80 6.61 -2.99 15.80
N THR A 81 7.68 -3.67 16.16
CA THR A 81 8.82 -3.04 16.85
C THR A 81 9.52 -2.03 15.94
N ALA A 82 9.80 -2.41 14.69
CA ALA A 82 10.38 -1.52 13.70
C ALA A 82 9.44 -0.35 13.36
N LEU A 83 8.12 -0.62 13.28
CA LEU A 83 7.12 0.42 13.04
C LEU A 83 7.08 1.45 14.18
N HIS A 84 7.08 1.00 15.41
CA HIS A 84 7.14 1.91 16.56
C HIS A 84 8.41 2.75 16.55
N ALA A 85 9.56 2.15 16.24
CA ALA A 85 10.82 2.88 16.09
C ALA A 85 10.77 3.91 14.96
N TYR A 86 10.13 3.57 13.84
CA TYR A 86 9.93 4.50 12.72
C TYR A 86 9.16 5.76 13.15
N PHE A 87 8.10 5.63 13.94
CA PHE A 87 7.37 6.78 14.47
C PHE A 87 8.18 7.65 15.42
N GLY A 88 9.21 7.11 16.06
CA GLY A 88 10.15 7.86 16.87
C GLY A 88 11.10 8.75 16.05
N ASN A 89 11.36 8.38 14.80
CA ASN A 89 12.21 9.13 13.86
C ASN A 89 11.75 8.89 12.42
N PRO A 90 10.60 9.46 12.02
CA PRO A 90 10.03 9.22 10.70
C PRO A 90 10.90 9.83 9.59
N THR A 91 11.04 9.09 8.49
CA THR A 91 11.75 9.48 7.27
C THR A 91 10.78 9.56 6.09
N ALA A 92 11.10 10.38 5.09
CA ALA A 92 10.26 10.50 3.89
C ALA A 92 10.26 9.22 3.05
N GLU A 93 11.35 8.46 3.07
CA GLU A 93 11.50 7.18 2.41
C GLU A 93 11.59 6.07 3.46
N ILE A 94 10.83 4.99 3.25
CA ILE A 94 10.85 3.81 4.10
C ILE A 94 11.67 2.73 3.40
N LYS A 95 12.83 2.39 3.96
CA LYS A 95 13.74 1.36 3.41
C LYS A 95 13.50 -0.03 4.01
N ASP A 96 12.87 -0.11 5.17
CA ASP A 96 12.57 -1.36 5.85
C ASP A 96 11.31 -2.00 5.26
N GLU A 97 11.48 -3.03 4.46
CA GLU A 97 10.38 -3.77 3.84
C GLU A 97 9.42 -4.39 4.85
N SER A 98 9.88 -4.68 6.07
CA SER A 98 9.05 -5.29 7.11
C SER A 98 7.95 -4.38 7.65
N ILE A 99 7.96 -3.10 7.27
CA ILE A 99 6.93 -2.11 7.60
C ILE A 99 6.28 -1.49 6.34
N LEU A 100 6.35 -2.19 5.21
CA LEU A 100 5.73 -1.80 3.94
C LEU A 100 4.63 -2.80 3.52
N GLY A 101 3.86 -2.44 2.51
CA GLY A 101 2.90 -3.32 1.87
C GLY A 101 1.50 -3.30 2.46
N PHE A 102 0.67 -4.26 2.05
CA PHE A 102 -0.73 -4.36 2.44
C PHE A 102 -0.93 -4.51 3.96
N HIS A 103 -0.12 -5.32 4.63
CA HIS A 103 -0.27 -5.52 6.08
C HIS A 103 0.05 -4.27 6.90
N ALA A 104 0.92 -3.40 6.41
CA ALA A 104 1.16 -2.08 7.00
C ALA A 104 -0.08 -1.18 6.92
N LEU A 105 -0.74 -1.14 5.76
CA LEU A 105 -1.98 -0.39 5.55
C LEU A 105 -3.14 -0.97 6.36
N GLU A 106 -3.24 -2.29 6.44
CA GLU A 106 -4.23 -2.97 7.27
C GLU A 106 -4.11 -2.54 8.74
N PHE A 107 -2.89 -2.48 9.26
CA PHE A 107 -2.64 -2.04 10.64
C PHE A 107 -3.10 -0.59 10.88
N ILE A 108 -2.97 0.28 9.89
CA ILE A 108 -3.42 1.68 10.02
C ILE A 108 -4.95 1.81 9.89
N LEU A 109 -5.57 1.03 9.01
CA LEU A 109 -6.99 1.18 8.67
C LEU A 109 -7.94 0.38 9.56
N PHE A 110 -7.47 -0.71 10.18
CA PHE A 110 -8.33 -1.65 10.91
C PHE A 110 -7.88 -1.84 12.35
N ARG A 111 -8.84 -2.15 13.21
CA ARG A 111 -8.66 -2.66 14.58
C ARG A 111 -9.65 -3.80 14.82
N ASN A 112 -9.17 -4.94 15.30
CA ASN A 112 -10.00 -6.13 15.55
C ASN A 112 -10.81 -6.58 14.33
N GLY A 113 -10.25 -6.49 13.14
CA GLY A 113 -10.90 -6.90 11.89
C GLY A 113 -12.01 -5.95 11.41
N LYS A 114 -12.13 -4.77 12.00
CA LYS A 114 -13.13 -3.75 11.64
C LYS A 114 -12.46 -2.42 11.29
N PRO A 115 -13.10 -1.57 10.46
CA PRO A 115 -12.61 -0.22 10.26
C PRO A 115 -12.37 0.50 11.59
N ARG A 116 -11.22 1.19 11.71
CA ARG A 116 -10.92 2.01 12.89
C ARG A 116 -11.97 3.09 13.06
N LYS A 117 -12.25 3.43 14.31
CA LYS A 117 -13.10 4.59 14.64
C LYS A 117 -12.28 5.87 14.47
N VAL A 118 -12.93 6.94 14.02
CA VAL A 118 -12.30 8.26 13.90
C VAL A 118 -11.61 8.68 15.19
N ALA A 119 -12.24 8.42 16.34
CA ALA A 119 -11.67 8.72 17.66
C ALA A 119 -10.30 8.07 17.89
N GLU A 120 -10.04 6.90 17.32
CA GLU A 120 -8.76 6.20 17.46
C GLU A 120 -7.61 6.91 16.70
N PHE A 121 -7.92 7.69 15.65
CA PHE A 121 -6.97 8.59 15.00
C PHE A 121 -6.78 9.91 15.76
N GLN A 122 -7.61 10.18 16.74
CA GLN A 122 -7.66 11.43 17.50
C GLN A 122 -7.21 11.24 18.96
N GLY A 123 -6.29 10.31 19.21
CA GLY A 123 -5.68 10.10 20.51
C GLY A 123 -6.38 9.06 21.39
N ASN A 124 -7.38 8.36 20.88
CA ASN A 124 -8.11 7.33 21.62
C ASN A 124 -7.83 5.90 21.12
N ASP A 125 -6.69 5.68 20.49
CA ASP A 125 -6.26 4.34 20.11
C ASP A 125 -5.89 3.54 21.36
N THR A 126 -6.38 2.29 21.42
CA THR A 126 -6.12 1.38 22.53
C THR A 126 -5.11 0.28 22.17
N TYR A 127 -4.57 0.32 20.97
CA TYR A 127 -3.60 -0.71 20.54
C TYR A 127 -2.31 -0.60 21.35
N PRO A 128 -1.86 -1.68 22.02
CA PRO A 128 -0.69 -1.65 22.90
C PRO A 128 0.56 -1.09 22.19
N ASN A 129 1.27 -0.19 22.88
CA ASN A 129 2.48 0.51 22.42
C ASN A 129 2.28 1.55 21.30
N PHE A 130 1.04 1.77 20.83
CA PHE A 130 0.74 2.77 19.80
C PHE A 130 -0.24 3.86 20.28
N THR A 131 -0.59 3.86 21.55
CA THR A 131 -1.57 4.79 22.13
C THR A 131 -1.11 6.25 22.14
N ASP A 132 0.19 6.48 22.09
CA ASP A 132 0.84 7.81 22.08
C ASP A 132 1.23 8.28 20.67
N ILE A 133 1.00 7.45 19.64
CA ILE A 133 1.28 7.81 18.26
C ILE A 133 0.16 8.72 17.73
N LYS A 134 0.54 9.86 17.15
CA LYS A 134 -0.41 10.81 16.58
C LYS A 134 -1.04 10.25 15.30
N GLY A 135 -2.34 10.40 15.15
CA GLY A 135 -3.06 10.01 13.94
C GLY A 135 -2.51 10.68 12.68
N SER A 136 -2.06 11.94 12.77
CA SER A 136 -1.38 12.63 11.67
C SER A 136 -0.10 11.93 11.22
N ASP A 137 0.67 11.37 12.13
CA ASP A 137 1.89 10.63 11.81
C ASP A 137 1.56 9.27 11.20
N GLU A 138 0.53 8.60 11.71
CA GLU A 138 0.02 7.36 11.11
C GLU A 138 -0.49 7.57 9.69
N LEU A 139 -1.20 8.66 9.41
CA LEU A 139 -1.70 8.98 8.07
C LEU A 139 -0.59 9.35 7.09
N LYS A 140 0.45 10.06 7.55
CA LYS A 140 1.65 10.32 6.74
C LYS A 140 2.41 9.02 6.41
N TYR A 141 2.51 8.13 7.37
CA TYR A 141 3.09 6.81 7.16
C TYR A 141 2.29 6.01 6.12
N ALA A 142 0.97 5.97 6.26
CA ALA A 142 0.10 5.29 5.28
C ALA A 142 0.27 5.86 3.85
N GLU A 143 0.43 7.17 3.71
CA GLU A 143 0.71 7.82 2.43
C GLU A 143 2.04 7.36 1.82
N ALA A 144 3.10 7.26 2.62
CA ALA A 144 4.38 6.74 2.16
C ALA A 144 4.30 5.26 1.76
N VAL A 145 3.59 4.45 2.52
CA VAL A 145 3.39 3.03 2.24
C VAL A 145 2.59 2.82 0.96
N ILE A 146 1.49 3.57 0.76
CA ILE A 146 0.68 3.41 -0.46
C ILE A 146 1.42 3.86 -1.72
N LYS A 147 2.27 4.86 -1.64
CA LYS A 147 3.12 5.27 -2.77
C LYS A 147 4.12 4.19 -3.15
N ASP A 148 4.78 3.58 -2.18
CA ASP A 148 5.68 2.45 -2.42
C ASP A 148 4.93 1.26 -3.03
N LEU A 149 3.80 0.89 -2.45
CA LEU A 149 2.94 -0.18 -2.95
C LEU A 149 2.52 0.06 -4.40
N LEU A 150 2.06 1.27 -4.70
CA LEU A 150 1.61 1.66 -6.04
C LEU A 150 2.73 1.55 -7.07
N ASN A 151 3.94 2.03 -6.74
CA ASN A 151 5.10 1.92 -7.62
C ASN A 151 5.46 0.47 -7.95
N HIS A 152 5.41 -0.43 -6.95
CA HIS A 152 5.73 -1.85 -7.14
C HIS A 152 4.63 -2.60 -7.89
N VAL A 153 3.36 -2.26 -7.66
CA VAL A 153 2.24 -2.81 -8.43
C VAL A 153 2.31 -2.37 -9.90
N TYR A 154 2.66 -1.13 -10.16
CA TYR A 154 2.88 -0.66 -11.54
C TYR A 154 4.06 -1.36 -12.20
N GLU A 155 5.12 -1.62 -11.46
CA GLU A 155 6.28 -2.36 -11.98
C GLU A 155 5.89 -3.77 -12.40
N LEU A 156 5.06 -4.46 -11.64
CA LEU A 156 4.49 -5.76 -12.01
C LEU A 156 3.61 -5.68 -13.26
N GLU A 157 2.71 -4.71 -13.30
CA GLU A 157 1.81 -4.52 -14.45
C GLU A 157 2.61 -4.30 -15.74
N VAL A 158 3.61 -3.42 -15.70
CA VAL A 158 4.46 -3.10 -16.86
C VAL A 158 5.32 -4.29 -17.29
N ALA A 159 5.79 -5.09 -16.34
CA ALA A 159 6.57 -6.30 -16.65
C ALA A 159 5.76 -7.32 -17.45
N TRP A 160 4.47 -7.44 -17.18
CA TRP A 160 3.55 -8.33 -17.91
C TRP A 160 2.92 -7.68 -19.15
N ASN A 161 2.74 -6.35 -19.13
CA ASN A 161 2.13 -5.60 -20.23
C ASN A 161 2.85 -4.26 -20.43
N PRO A 162 3.96 -4.23 -21.18
CA PRO A 162 4.74 -3.00 -21.40
C PRO A 162 4.06 -1.99 -22.33
N THR A 163 2.88 -2.28 -22.86
CA THR A 163 2.17 -1.40 -23.80
C THR A 163 1.38 -0.29 -23.11
N ASN A 164 1.15 -0.37 -21.79
CA ASN A 164 0.52 0.70 -21.04
C ASN A 164 1.50 1.88 -20.84
N ALA A 165 1.42 2.87 -21.73
CA ALA A 165 2.33 4.00 -21.75
C ALA A 165 2.30 4.84 -20.46
N THR A 166 1.12 5.01 -19.86
CA THR A 166 0.95 5.78 -18.60
C THR A 166 1.66 5.09 -17.44
N ARG A 167 1.47 3.78 -17.30
CA ARG A 167 2.12 2.98 -16.26
C ARG A 167 3.65 2.91 -16.46
N LEU A 168 4.07 2.74 -17.69
CA LEU A 168 5.50 2.74 -18.05
C LEU A 168 6.17 4.07 -17.73
N ALA A 169 5.52 5.20 -17.99
CA ALA A 169 6.01 6.52 -17.65
C ALA A 169 6.13 6.72 -16.13
N ALA A 170 5.14 6.25 -15.35
CA ALA A 170 5.16 6.30 -13.90
C ALA A 170 6.34 5.49 -13.30
N VAL A 171 6.57 4.28 -13.79
CA VAL A 171 7.69 3.43 -13.37
C VAL A 171 9.04 4.09 -13.70
N LYS A 172 9.19 4.65 -14.90
CA LYS A 172 10.42 5.36 -15.30
C LYS A 172 10.68 6.58 -14.42
N ALA A 173 9.64 7.37 -14.11
CA ALA A 173 9.77 8.54 -13.26
C ALA A 173 10.20 8.18 -11.83
N ALA A 174 9.65 7.11 -11.27
CA ALA A 174 10.05 6.60 -9.96
C ALA A 174 11.53 6.17 -9.95
N LYS A 175 11.96 5.37 -10.95
CA LYS A 175 13.37 4.92 -11.06
C LYS A 175 14.37 6.08 -11.25
N LEU A 176 14.00 7.13 -11.98
CA LEU A 176 14.85 8.31 -12.13
C LEU A 176 15.08 9.04 -10.80
N LYS A 177 14.05 9.13 -9.99
CA LYS A 177 14.13 9.75 -8.66
C LYS A 177 15.14 9.03 -7.76
N TYR A 178 15.14 7.70 -7.78
CA TYR A 178 16.09 6.89 -6.99
C TYR A 178 17.54 6.93 -7.51
N GLN A 179 17.77 7.37 -8.75
CA GLN A 179 19.12 7.50 -9.32
C GLN A 179 19.76 8.87 -9.04
N THR A 180 18.98 9.84 -8.60
CA THR A 180 19.43 11.23 -8.36
C THR A 180 19.56 11.59 -6.88
N GLU A 181 19.20 10.69 -5.98
CA GLU A 181 19.40 10.74 -4.55
C GLU A 181 20.52 9.79 -4.10
#